data_75477644340aa6dde867a5eefb6e0a35
#
_entry.id   75477644340aa6dde867a5eefb6e0a35
#
_cell.length_a   1.000
_cell.length_b   1.000
_cell.length_c   1.000
_cell.angle_alpha   90.00
_cell.angle_beta   90.00
_cell.angle_gamma   90.00
#
_symmetry.space_group_name_H-M   'P 1'
#
loop_
_entity.id
_entity.type
_entity.pdbx_description
1 polymer ?
#
loop_
_entity_poly.entity_id
_entity_poly.type
_entity_poly.pdbx_seq_one_letter_code
_entity_poly.pdbx_strand_id
1 'polypeptide(L)'
;MHTPPDIWALAYKQPPMQEQQTLLLEKEQQVPGTVQYSIRRYQRNVNMNMEDTGMLVYHYEKQAAQESYLELKFCISGNIYCRQKNAECDTCQLHATKNCSERVESVDMLSFRFSPAQLSQFVKPRKSGNSLLTDEVLSFERMSSFTKILPLCGKSRMVLEAILNNQHTGSLENIFINAQIQMLLLYSLDCMVGE
;
A
#
# COMPACT_ATOMS: atom_id res chain seq x y z
N MET A 1 -10.29 -14.94 -25.87
CA MET A 1 -9.75 -15.12 -24.52
C MET A 1 -9.36 -13.76 -24.02
N HIS A 2 -10.17 -13.14 -23.15
CA HIS A 2 -9.80 -11.87 -22.53
C HIS A 2 -8.88 -12.18 -21.34
N THR A 3 -7.66 -11.70 -21.40
CA THR A 3 -6.76 -11.69 -20.27
C THR A 3 -7.37 -10.79 -19.18
N PRO A 4 -7.50 -11.23 -17.92
CA PRO A 4 -8.03 -10.38 -16.87
C PRO A 4 -7.16 -9.13 -16.76
N PRO A 5 -7.74 -7.96 -16.43
CA PRO A 5 -6.98 -6.73 -16.26
C PRO A 5 -5.91 -6.95 -15.20
N ASP A 6 -4.69 -6.70 -15.59
CA ASP A 6 -3.53 -6.96 -14.77
C ASP A 6 -3.49 -5.94 -13.63
N ILE A 7 -3.82 -6.36 -12.41
CA ILE A 7 -3.65 -5.58 -11.18
C ILE A 7 -2.23 -5.00 -11.08
N TRP A 8 -1.27 -5.67 -11.67
CA TRP A 8 0.12 -5.23 -11.81
C TRP A 8 0.25 -3.92 -12.58
N ALA A 9 -0.54 -3.71 -13.62
CA ALA A 9 -0.55 -2.47 -14.38
C ALA A 9 -0.97 -1.28 -13.51
N LEU A 10 -1.89 -1.48 -12.57
CA LEU A 10 -2.28 -0.46 -11.58
C LEU A 10 -1.14 -0.13 -10.62
N ALA A 11 -0.41 -1.15 -10.17
CA ALA A 11 0.74 -0.96 -9.30
C ALA A 11 1.87 -0.19 -10.00
N TYR A 12 2.00 -0.29 -11.33
CA TYR A 12 3.08 0.32 -12.12
C TYR A 12 2.72 1.65 -12.80
N LYS A 13 1.66 2.36 -12.40
CA LYS A 13 1.27 3.68 -12.93
C LYS A 13 0.81 3.73 -14.39
N GLN A 14 0.75 2.63 -15.11
CA GLN A 14 0.23 2.60 -16.47
C GLN A 14 -1.00 1.71 -16.52
N PRO A 15 -2.22 2.27 -16.42
CA PRO A 15 -3.41 1.48 -16.71
C PRO A 15 -3.33 1.04 -18.17
N PRO A 16 -3.63 -0.25 -18.48
CA PRO A 16 -3.79 -0.66 -19.86
C PRO A 16 -4.91 0.19 -20.48
N MET A 17 -4.70 0.69 -21.71
CA MET A 17 -5.55 1.65 -22.40
C MET A 17 -7.00 1.20 -22.64
N GLN A 18 -7.48 0.10 -22.09
CA GLN A 18 -8.75 -0.52 -22.50
C GLN A 18 -9.89 -0.52 -21.49
N GLU A 19 -9.66 -0.22 -20.21
CA GLU A 19 -10.78 -0.04 -19.28
C GLU A 19 -10.42 1.08 -18.30
N GLN A 20 -11.04 2.23 -18.48
CA GLN A 20 -10.95 3.34 -17.53
C GLN A 20 -11.52 2.88 -16.18
N GLN A 21 -10.64 2.56 -15.26
CA GLN A 21 -11.04 2.31 -13.89
C GLN A 21 -11.50 3.62 -13.27
N THR A 22 -12.67 3.60 -12.68
CA THR A 22 -13.20 4.77 -12.01
C THR A 22 -12.43 5.00 -10.70
N LEU A 23 -11.64 6.07 -10.67
CA LEU A 23 -10.99 6.54 -9.45
C LEU A 23 -12.05 7.16 -8.54
N LEU A 24 -12.18 6.64 -7.32
CA LEU A 24 -13.15 7.09 -6.33
C LEU A 24 -12.53 8.07 -5.32
N LEU A 25 -11.27 7.84 -4.96
CA LEU A 25 -10.54 8.65 -3.99
C LEU A 25 -9.06 8.67 -4.35
N GLU A 26 -8.45 9.83 -4.26
CA GLU A 26 -7.00 10.00 -4.30
C GLU A 26 -6.57 10.90 -3.16
N LYS A 27 -5.64 10.43 -2.35
CA LYS A 27 -5.01 11.18 -1.28
C LYS A 27 -3.50 10.99 -1.37
N GLU A 28 -2.78 12.08 -1.56
CA GLU A 28 -1.32 12.09 -1.44
C GLU A 28 -0.94 12.97 -0.25
N GLN A 29 -0.08 12.45 0.57
CA GLN A 29 0.37 13.18 1.75
C GLN A 29 1.85 12.90 2.01
N GLN A 30 2.56 13.98 2.28
CA GLN A 30 3.90 13.91 2.84
C GLN A 30 3.80 14.28 4.31
N VAL A 31 4.11 13.33 5.17
CA VAL A 31 4.22 13.60 6.60
C VAL A 31 5.54 14.34 6.82
N PRO A 32 5.57 15.54 7.40
CA PRO A 32 6.80 16.29 7.61
C PRO A 32 7.88 15.46 8.30
N GLY A 33 9.06 15.39 7.68
CA GLY A 33 10.20 14.64 8.20
C GLY A 33 10.18 13.14 7.98
N THR A 34 9.18 12.59 7.26
CA THR A 34 9.02 11.15 7.11
C THR A 34 8.71 10.70 5.68
N VAL A 35 7.84 9.74 5.55
CA VAL A 35 7.57 8.96 4.35
C VAL A 35 6.50 9.61 3.50
N GLN A 36 6.76 9.71 2.23
CA GLN A 36 5.72 10.03 1.26
C GLN A 36 4.80 8.83 1.09
N TYR A 37 3.50 9.04 1.21
CA TYR A 37 2.51 8.01 0.95
C TYR A 37 1.37 8.50 0.06
N SER A 38 0.77 7.57 -0.66
CA SER A 38 -0.44 7.81 -1.43
C SER A 38 -1.48 6.73 -1.17
N ILE A 39 -2.74 7.14 -1.17
CA ILE A 39 -3.90 6.25 -1.09
C ILE A 39 -4.73 6.51 -2.34
N ARG A 40 -5.00 5.47 -3.12
CA ARG A 40 -5.88 5.50 -4.27
C ARG A 40 -6.94 4.43 -4.13
N ARG A 41 -8.18 4.82 -4.30
CA ARG A 41 -9.32 3.92 -4.27
C ARG A 41 -9.97 3.87 -5.64
N TYR A 42 -10.11 2.68 -6.18
CA TYR A 42 -10.75 2.42 -7.45
C TYR A 42 -12.04 1.64 -7.25
N GLN A 43 -13.04 1.91 -8.10
CA GLN A 43 -14.20 1.04 -8.17
C GLN A 43 -13.75 -0.32 -8.74
N ARG A 44 -14.17 -1.41 -8.09
CA ARG A 44 -13.91 -2.76 -8.59
C ARG A 44 -14.73 -3.00 -9.86
N ASN A 45 -14.06 -3.37 -10.95
CA ASN A 45 -14.71 -3.86 -12.15
C ASN A 45 -15.07 -5.35 -12.00
N VAL A 46 -16.19 -5.77 -12.60
CA VAL A 46 -16.68 -7.15 -12.56
C VAL A 46 -15.66 -8.14 -13.14
N ASN A 47 -14.77 -7.67 -14.02
CA ASN A 47 -13.72 -8.47 -14.66
C ASN A 47 -12.42 -8.58 -13.85
N MET A 48 -12.32 -7.91 -12.70
CA MET A 48 -11.19 -8.11 -11.79
C MET A 48 -11.38 -9.43 -11.04
N ASN A 49 -10.76 -10.49 -11.54
CA ASN A 49 -10.69 -11.76 -10.83
C ASN A 49 -9.67 -11.62 -9.69
N MET A 50 -10.16 -11.19 -8.54
CA MET A 50 -9.37 -11.08 -7.32
C MET A 50 -9.76 -12.24 -6.41
N GLU A 51 -9.20 -13.41 -6.66
CA GLU A 51 -9.31 -14.55 -5.74
C GLU A 51 -8.57 -14.26 -4.43
N ASP A 52 -7.57 -13.37 -4.47
CA ASP A 52 -6.74 -13.03 -3.33
C ASP A 52 -7.22 -11.76 -2.62
N THR A 53 -7.33 -11.84 -1.31
CA THR A 53 -7.81 -10.76 -0.41
C THR A 53 -6.85 -9.58 -0.32
N GLY A 54 -5.72 -9.62 -1.03
CA GLY A 54 -4.75 -8.53 -1.10
C GLY A 54 -3.34 -9.00 -1.39
N MET A 55 -2.51 -8.04 -1.80
CA MET A 55 -1.11 -8.28 -2.14
C MET A 55 -0.21 -7.13 -1.65
N LEU A 56 1.03 -7.47 -1.44
CA LEU A 56 2.14 -6.55 -1.20
C LEU A 56 3.11 -6.62 -2.37
N VAL A 57 3.38 -5.48 -3.00
CA VAL A 57 4.47 -5.32 -3.96
C VAL A 57 5.62 -4.60 -3.26
N TYR A 58 6.74 -5.27 -3.20
CA TYR A 58 7.98 -4.78 -2.65
C TYR A 58 8.90 -4.38 -3.81
N HIS A 59 9.16 -3.10 -3.98
CA HIS A 59 10.00 -2.59 -5.06
C HIS A 59 11.21 -1.85 -4.49
N TYR A 60 12.38 -2.37 -4.77
CA TYR A 60 13.65 -1.76 -4.44
C TYR A 60 14.31 -1.24 -5.70
N GLU A 61 14.57 0.05 -5.73
CA GLU A 61 15.25 0.70 -6.84
C GLU A 61 16.61 1.19 -6.42
N LYS A 62 17.65 0.70 -7.12
CA LYS A 62 19.04 1.15 -6.94
C LYS A 62 19.44 2.04 -8.09
N GLN A 63 19.58 3.30 -7.81
CA GLN A 63 20.11 4.31 -8.73
C GLN A 63 21.34 5.00 -8.13
N ALA A 64 21.88 6.02 -8.80
CA ALA A 64 22.92 6.84 -8.21
C ALA A 64 22.47 7.42 -6.86
N ALA A 65 23.37 7.58 -5.94
CA ALA A 65 23.23 7.66 -4.49
C ALA A 65 22.03 8.44 -3.87
N GLN A 66 21.38 9.35 -4.59
CA GLN A 66 20.26 10.14 -4.06
C GLN A 66 18.89 9.72 -4.60
N GLU A 67 18.83 8.88 -5.64
CA GLU A 67 17.60 8.48 -6.32
C GLU A 67 17.16 7.05 -5.98
N SER A 68 17.94 6.33 -5.17
CA SER A 68 17.56 5.01 -4.68
C SER A 68 16.38 5.10 -3.73
N TYR A 69 15.44 4.17 -3.83
CA TYR A 69 14.29 4.12 -2.93
C TYR A 69 13.80 2.69 -2.71
N LEU A 70 13.10 2.51 -1.60
CA LEU A 70 12.27 1.36 -1.31
C LEU A 70 10.81 1.79 -1.38
N GLU A 71 10.00 1.10 -2.16
CA GLU A 71 8.57 1.35 -2.25
C GLU A 71 7.79 0.09 -1.87
N LEU A 72 6.87 0.25 -0.93
CA LEU A 72 5.91 -0.77 -0.54
C LEU A 72 4.55 -0.37 -1.08
N LYS A 73 3.96 -1.19 -1.94
CA LYS A 73 2.61 -0.99 -2.46
C LYS A 73 1.71 -2.10 -1.94
N PHE A 74 0.64 -1.71 -1.30
CA PHE A 74 -0.37 -2.62 -0.78
C PHE A 74 -1.64 -2.49 -1.60
N CYS A 75 -2.19 -3.61 -2.01
CA CYS A 75 -3.48 -3.69 -2.66
C CYS A 75 -4.44 -4.45 -1.75
N ILE A 76 -5.57 -3.83 -1.41
CA ILE A 76 -6.61 -4.42 -0.57
C ILE A 76 -7.91 -4.43 -1.36
N SER A 77 -8.58 -5.57 -1.36
CA SER A 77 -9.92 -5.73 -1.94
C SER A 77 -10.96 -6.05 -0.88
N GLY A 78 -12.21 -5.87 -1.24
CA GLY A 78 -13.36 -6.23 -0.41
C GLY A 78 -13.90 -5.12 0.46
N ASN A 79 -13.36 -3.92 0.39
CA ASN A 79 -13.94 -2.76 1.01
C ASN A 79 -15.17 -2.29 0.22
N ILE A 80 -16.16 -1.77 0.93
CA ILE A 80 -17.38 -1.25 0.33
C ILE A 80 -17.45 0.24 0.60
N TYR A 81 -17.52 1.02 -0.47
CA TYR A 81 -17.48 2.46 -0.47
C TYR A 81 -18.84 3.05 -0.85
N CYS A 82 -19.24 4.12 -0.19
CA CYS A 82 -20.44 4.89 -0.52
C CYS A 82 -20.05 6.14 -1.31
N ARG A 83 -20.48 6.24 -2.57
CA ARG A 83 -20.20 7.39 -3.43
C ARG A 83 -20.79 8.69 -2.88
N GLN A 84 -22.00 8.63 -2.34
CA GLN A 84 -22.69 9.80 -1.81
C GLN A 84 -22.01 10.40 -0.58
N LYS A 85 -21.47 9.54 0.29
CA LYS A 85 -20.84 9.97 1.55
C LYS A 85 -19.32 10.13 1.43
N ASN A 86 -18.72 9.70 0.34
CA ASN A 86 -17.28 9.62 0.17
C ASN A 86 -16.56 8.90 1.33
N ALA A 87 -17.15 7.84 1.84
CA ALA A 87 -16.69 7.10 3.02
C ALA A 87 -16.98 5.61 2.91
N GLU A 88 -16.43 4.82 3.83
CA GLU A 88 -16.77 3.41 3.99
C GLU A 88 -18.28 3.24 4.25
N CYS A 89 -18.86 2.21 3.65
CA CYS A 89 -20.29 1.97 3.73
C CYS A 89 -20.76 1.58 5.14
N ASP A 90 -19.88 1.06 5.97
CA ASP A 90 -20.16 0.63 7.34
C ASP A 90 -20.62 1.76 8.27
N THR A 91 -20.29 3.00 7.93
CA THR A 91 -20.75 4.18 8.68
C THR A 91 -22.16 4.62 8.33
N CYS A 92 -22.83 3.94 7.40
CA CYS A 92 -24.15 4.33 6.92
C CYS A 92 -25.28 3.72 7.76
N GLN A 93 -26.12 4.56 8.35
CA GLN A 93 -27.32 4.12 9.08
C GLN A 93 -28.36 3.42 8.20
N LEU A 94 -28.28 3.58 6.86
CA LEU A 94 -29.13 2.92 5.88
C LEU A 94 -28.65 1.48 5.53
N HIS A 95 -27.84 0.90 6.36
CA HIS A 95 -27.22 -0.43 6.19
C HIS A 95 -28.22 -1.57 5.92
N ALA A 96 -29.50 -1.38 6.24
CA ALA A 96 -30.53 -2.40 6.10
C ALA A 96 -30.97 -2.66 4.65
N THR A 97 -30.65 -1.76 3.70
CA THR A 97 -31.07 -1.93 2.31
C THR A 97 -29.92 -2.51 1.48
N LYS A 98 -29.99 -3.81 1.19
CA LYS A 98 -29.02 -4.53 0.33
C LYS A 98 -28.89 -3.95 -1.10
N ASN A 99 -29.76 -3.02 -1.50
CA ASN A 99 -29.88 -2.48 -2.86
C ASN A 99 -29.54 -0.98 -2.94
N CYS A 100 -28.59 -0.49 -2.14
CA CYS A 100 -28.17 0.89 -2.26
C CYS A 100 -27.33 1.08 -3.57
N SER A 101 -27.84 1.91 -4.49
CA SER A 101 -27.17 2.22 -5.77
C SER A 101 -25.84 2.97 -5.60
N GLU A 102 -25.66 3.63 -4.46
CA GLU A 102 -24.43 4.38 -4.14
C GLU A 102 -23.31 3.50 -3.56
N ARG A 103 -23.63 2.24 -3.30
CA ARG A 103 -22.71 1.26 -2.72
C ARG A 103 -21.92 0.58 -3.83
N VAL A 104 -20.59 0.70 -3.77
CA VAL A 104 -19.68 0.08 -4.73
C VAL A 104 -18.58 -0.69 -4.02
N GLU A 105 -18.22 -1.84 -4.57
CA GLU A 105 -16.99 -2.53 -4.14
C GLU A 105 -15.78 -1.75 -4.62
N SER A 106 -14.76 -1.64 -3.78
CA SER A 106 -13.53 -0.91 -4.08
C SER A 106 -12.30 -1.77 -3.95
N VAL A 107 -11.25 -1.30 -4.64
CA VAL A 107 -9.89 -1.76 -4.49
C VAL A 107 -9.07 -0.57 -4.01
N ASP A 108 -8.41 -0.72 -2.87
CA ASP A 108 -7.58 0.30 -2.27
C ASP A 108 -6.11 -0.01 -2.52
N MET A 109 -5.39 0.99 -3.02
CA MET A 109 -3.95 0.93 -3.22
C MET A 109 -3.27 1.96 -2.35
N LEU A 110 -2.42 1.48 -1.44
CA LEU A 110 -1.60 2.33 -0.58
C LEU A 110 -0.13 2.15 -0.99
N SER A 111 0.56 3.25 -1.23
CA SER A 111 1.97 3.24 -1.58
C SER A 111 2.76 4.07 -0.57
N PHE A 112 3.86 3.51 -0.08
CA PHE A 112 4.79 4.13 0.84
C PHE A 112 6.19 4.08 0.23
N ARG A 113 6.81 5.25 0.05
CA ARG A 113 8.15 5.36 -0.53
C ARG A 113 9.15 5.88 0.50
N PHE A 114 10.25 5.18 0.63
CA PHE A 114 11.33 5.46 1.56
C PHE A 114 12.62 5.77 0.80
N SER A 115 13.18 6.94 1.02
CA SER A 115 14.58 7.21 0.66
C SER A 115 15.55 6.58 1.67
N PRO A 116 16.84 6.45 1.36
CA PRO A 116 17.83 5.97 2.32
C PRO A 116 17.84 6.79 3.62
N ALA A 117 17.74 8.11 3.52
CA ALA A 117 17.71 9.00 4.68
C ALA A 117 16.48 8.79 5.55
N GLN A 118 15.31 8.58 4.93
CA GLN A 118 14.07 8.31 5.65
C GLN A 118 14.11 6.93 6.32
N LEU A 119 14.55 5.91 5.58
CA LEU A 119 14.60 4.54 6.12
C LEU A 119 15.54 4.42 7.31
N SER A 120 16.68 5.12 7.29
CA SER A 120 17.65 5.14 8.39
C SER A 120 17.10 5.72 9.71
N GLN A 121 16.01 6.48 9.66
CA GLN A 121 15.31 6.98 10.85
C GLN A 121 14.51 5.89 11.54
N PHE A 122 13.99 4.92 10.78
CA PHE A 122 13.18 3.82 11.30
C PHE A 122 14.04 2.60 11.66
N VAL A 123 15.09 2.35 10.90
CA VAL A 123 15.89 1.13 11.00
C VAL A 123 17.35 1.48 11.12
N LYS A 124 18.02 0.91 12.11
CA LYS A 124 19.48 0.91 12.20
C LYS A 124 19.98 -0.47 11.79
N PRO A 125 20.48 -0.64 10.56
CA PRO A 125 21.00 -1.92 10.11
C PRO A 125 22.09 -2.40 11.05
N ARG A 126 22.02 -3.67 11.47
CA ARG A 126 23.11 -4.30 12.22
C ARG A 126 24.08 -4.87 11.20
N LYS A 127 25.34 -4.50 11.30
CA LYS A 127 26.41 -5.18 10.56
C LYS A 127 26.61 -6.56 11.18
N SER A 128 25.85 -7.52 10.71
CA SER A 128 26.08 -8.94 11.01
C SER A 128 26.98 -9.53 9.94
N GLY A 129 27.88 -10.40 10.33
CA GLY A 129 28.83 -11.03 9.38
C GLY A 129 28.19 -11.89 8.29
N ASN A 130 26.92 -12.24 8.42
CA ASN A 130 26.07 -12.81 7.37
C ASN A 130 24.98 -11.79 7.06
N SER A 131 25.19 -11.02 5.99
CA SER A 131 24.22 -10.04 5.51
C SER A 131 22.98 -10.79 4.98
N LEU A 132 21.86 -10.63 5.69
CA LEU A 132 20.58 -11.08 5.20
C LEU A 132 20.10 -10.12 4.09
N LEU A 133 19.34 -10.63 3.11
CA LEU A 133 18.76 -9.81 2.03
C LEU A 133 18.07 -8.55 2.59
N THR A 134 17.41 -8.67 3.73
CA THR A 134 16.77 -7.55 4.44
C THR A 134 17.75 -6.48 4.87
N ASP A 135 18.92 -6.85 5.40
CA ASP A 135 19.93 -5.89 5.84
C ASP A 135 20.53 -5.13 4.65
N GLU A 136 20.78 -5.82 3.52
CA GLU A 136 21.27 -5.20 2.29
C GLU A 136 20.27 -4.21 1.70
N VAL A 137 18.97 -4.50 1.77
CA VAL A 137 17.90 -3.62 1.30
C VAL A 137 17.76 -2.42 2.23
N LEU A 138 17.74 -2.64 3.54
CA LEU A 138 17.56 -1.58 4.54
C LEU A 138 18.75 -0.62 4.61
N SER A 139 19.95 -1.11 4.33
CA SER A 139 21.18 -0.28 4.24
C SER A 139 21.40 0.31 2.85
N PHE A 140 20.58 -0.02 1.85
CA PHE A 140 20.78 0.31 0.44
C PHE A 140 22.14 -0.14 -0.13
N GLU A 141 22.68 -1.21 0.42
CA GLU A 141 23.96 -1.82 -0.04
C GLU A 141 23.75 -2.77 -1.23
N ARG A 142 22.52 -3.29 -1.41
CA ARG A 142 22.23 -4.13 -2.58
C ARG A 142 22.42 -3.37 -3.89
N MET A 143 23.19 -3.95 -4.79
CA MET A 143 23.61 -3.29 -6.03
C MET A 143 22.58 -3.40 -7.16
N SER A 144 21.63 -4.32 -7.08
CA SER A 144 20.61 -4.56 -8.12
C SER A 144 19.22 -4.22 -7.64
N SER A 145 18.48 -3.51 -8.49
CA SER A 145 17.05 -3.29 -8.30
C SER A 145 16.28 -4.62 -8.40
N PHE A 146 15.17 -4.73 -7.68
CA PHE A 146 14.30 -5.89 -7.78
C PHE A 146 12.85 -5.54 -7.39
N THR A 147 11.95 -6.38 -7.84
CA THR A 147 10.55 -6.35 -7.40
C THR A 147 10.16 -7.74 -6.91
N LYS A 148 9.51 -7.80 -5.77
CA LYS A 148 8.96 -9.02 -5.20
C LYS A 148 7.49 -8.81 -4.86
N ILE A 149 6.70 -9.83 -5.08
CA ILE A 149 5.27 -9.82 -4.88
C ILE A 149 4.95 -10.90 -3.86
N LEU A 150 4.23 -10.50 -2.82
CA LEU A 150 3.90 -11.34 -1.68
C LEU A 150 2.40 -11.27 -1.41
N PRO A 151 1.80 -12.34 -0.89
CA PRO A 151 0.45 -12.27 -0.36
C PRO A 151 0.41 -11.30 0.82
N LEU A 152 -0.69 -10.57 0.96
CA LEU A 152 -0.90 -9.67 2.07
C LEU A 152 -1.19 -10.47 3.35
N CYS A 153 -0.34 -10.32 4.36
CA CYS A 153 -0.58 -10.98 5.64
C CYS A 153 -1.66 -10.26 6.46
N GLY A 154 -2.36 -10.99 7.31
CA GLY A 154 -3.45 -10.44 8.12
C GLY A 154 -3.02 -9.28 9.03
N LYS A 155 -1.79 -9.31 9.56
CA LYS A 155 -1.24 -8.22 10.39
C LYS A 155 -1.09 -6.92 9.58
N SER A 156 -0.55 -7.00 8.37
CA SER A 156 -0.44 -5.84 7.48
C SER A 156 -1.82 -5.31 7.10
N ARG A 157 -2.78 -6.19 6.83
CA ARG A 157 -4.16 -5.79 6.51
C ARG A 157 -4.78 -4.96 7.63
N MET A 158 -4.68 -5.40 8.88
CA MET A 158 -5.20 -4.66 10.04
C MET A 158 -4.62 -3.25 10.15
N VAL A 159 -3.32 -3.11 9.90
CA VAL A 159 -2.64 -1.80 9.93
C VAL A 159 -3.12 -0.90 8.80
N LEU A 160 -3.29 -1.45 7.59
CA LEU A 160 -3.79 -0.70 6.43
C LEU A 160 -5.23 -0.24 6.63
N GLU A 161 -6.08 -1.08 7.20
CA GLU A 161 -7.46 -0.72 7.56
C GLU A 161 -7.47 0.40 8.62
N ALA A 162 -6.56 0.37 9.59
CA ALA A 162 -6.42 1.45 10.57
C ALA A 162 -6.01 2.78 9.91
N ILE A 163 -5.11 2.75 8.92
CA ILE A 163 -4.73 3.95 8.14
C ILE A 163 -5.92 4.50 7.35
N LEU A 164 -6.66 3.64 6.67
CA LEU A 164 -7.82 4.01 5.86
C LEU A 164 -8.94 4.63 6.69
N ASN A 165 -9.15 4.12 7.90
CA ASN A 165 -10.18 4.57 8.84
C ASN A 165 -9.68 5.63 9.83
N ASN A 166 -8.51 6.21 9.60
CA ASN A 166 -7.94 7.21 10.49
C ASN A 166 -8.81 8.48 10.57
N GLN A 167 -9.15 8.87 11.80
CA GLN A 167 -9.91 10.07 12.10
C GLN A 167 -9.08 11.16 12.80
N HIS A 168 -7.81 10.91 13.07
CA HIS A 168 -6.93 11.90 13.66
C HIS A 168 -6.58 12.99 12.64
N THR A 169 -6.30 14.19 13.14
CA THR A 169 -5.91 15.35 12.34
C THR A 169 -4.68 16.03 12.92
N GLY A 170 -3.95 16.75 12.09
CA GLY A 170 -2.78 17.54 12.50
C GLY A 170 -1.66 16.69 13.12
N SER A 171 -1.15 17.10 14.27
CA SER A 171 -0.01 16.42 14.92
C SER A 171 -0.34 14.99 15.36
N LEU A 172 -1.57 14.71 15.75
CA LEU A 172 -2.00 13.37 16.13
C LEU A 172 -2.05 12.44 14.91
N GLU A 173 -2.49 12.93 13.76
CA GLU A 173 -2.43 12.18 12.51
C GLU A 173 -0.99 11.80 12.17
N ASN A 174 -0.05 12.75 12.31
CA ASN A 174 1.36 12.49 12.04
C ASN A 174 1.93 11.39 12.95
N ILE A 175 1.65 11.44 14.25
CA ILE A 175 2.09 10.42 15.21
C ILE A 175 1.49 9.07 14.84
N PHE A 176 0.19 9.04 14.57
CA PHE A 176 -0.53 7.82 14.21
C PHE A 176 0.04 7.18 12.94
N ILE A 177 0.12 7.96 11.85
CA ILE A 177 0.60 7.47 10.55
C ILE A 177 2.05 6.96 10.66
N ASN A 178 2.93 7.66 11.38
CA ASN A 178 4.31 7.21 11.59
C ASN A 178 4.38 5.86 12.30
N ALA A 179 3.57 5.66 13.33
CA ALA A 179 3.50 4.39 14.04
C ALA A 179 3.01 3.25 13.12
N GLN A 180 1.96 3.51 12.32
CA GLN A 180 1.44 2.53 11.38
C GLN A 180 2.45 2.17 10.28
N ILE A 181 3.18 3.15 9.75
CA ILE A 181 4.23 2.93 8.73
C ILE A 181 5.34 2.03 9.30
N GLN A 182 5.76 2.24 10.55
CA GLN A 182 6.76 1.37 11.20
C GLN A 182 6.26 -0.07 11.32
N MET A 183 5.00 -0.27 11.68
CA MET A 183 4.39 -1.59 11.76
C MET A 183 4.30 -2.26 10.37
N LEU A 184 3.91 -1.51 9.33
CA LEU A 184 3.88 -2.02 7.96
C LEU A 184 5.27 -2.44 7.48
N LEU A 185 6.28 -1.61 7.75
CA LEU A 185 7.66 -1.92 7.41
C LEU A 185 8.12 -3.21 8.09
N LEU A 186 7.88 -3.35 9.40
CA LEU A 186 8.20 -4.55 10.16
C LEU A 186 7.55 -5.80 9.57
N TYR A 187 6.23 -5.77 9.35
CA TYR A 187 5.51 -6.95 8.83
C TYR A 187 5.88 -7.28 7.39
N SER A 188 6.19 -6.26 6.56
CA SER A 188 6.66 -6.48 5.20
C SER A 188 8.03 -7.14 5.14
N LEU A 189 8.92 -6.77 6.05
CA LEU A 189 10.24 -7.39 6.19
C LEU A 189 10.12 -8.83 6.72
N ASP A 190 9.26 -9.06 7.69
CA ASP A 190 8.97 -10.39 8.24
C ASP A 190 8.50 -11.36 7.15
N CYS A 191 7.61 -10.88 6.27
CA CYS A 191 7.15 -11.66 5.12
C CYS A 191 8.26 -11.98 4.11
N MET A 192 9.29 -11.12 3.98
CA MET A 192 10.42 -11.40 3.10
C MET A 192 11.38 -12.46 3.62
N VAL A 193 11.52 -12.55 4.95
CA VAL A 193 12.46 -13.49 5.61
C VAL A 193 11.84 -14.88 5.74
N GLY A 194 10.52 -14.96 5.82
CA GLY A 194 9.79 -16.21 6.05
C GLY A 194 9.65 -17.14 4.82
N GLU A 195 10.22 -16.74 3.69
CA GLU A 195 10.34 -17.55 2.46
C GLU A 195 11.81 -17.98 2.26
#